data_5d62d7366b04b5ec72bc270e826c3bbb
#
_entry.id   5d62d7366b04b5ec72bc270e826c3bbb
#
_cell.length_a   1.000
_cell.length_b   1.000
_cell.length_c   1.000
_cell.angle_alpha   90.00
_cell.angle_beta   90.00
_cell.angle_gamma   90.00
#
_symmetry.space_group_name_H-M   'P 1'
#
loop_
_entity.id
_entity.type
_entity.pdbx_description
1 polymer ?
#
loop_
_entity_poly.entity_id
_entity_poly.type
_entity_poly.pdbx_seq_one_letter_code
_entity_poly.pdbx_strand_id
1 'polypeptide(L)'
;VDTEVYSNTGGQASKSTPVGAVAKFAASGKKTKKKGLGMMAASYGYVYVAQVAMGANMNQFIKALKEAEAYHGPSLIIAYAPCINHGIKGGMKGAQTRIKEAVECGYWSCWRFNPELKAQGKNPFILDSTKEPKGDFRAFIMNEVRYASLKKGFPETAEALYAKTEADAKDRLAGYIKKAAE
;
A
#
# COMPACT_ATOMS: atom_id res chain seq x y z
N VAL A 1 -6.25 -9.37 0.60
CA VAL A 1 -5.57 -8.63 1.68
C VAL A 1 -4.09 -8.55 1.37
N ASP A 2 -3.51 -7.34 1.41
CA ASP A 2 -2.07 -7.11 1.23
C ASP A 2 -1.40 -6.90 2.59
N THR A 3 -0.76 -7.95 3.08
CA THR A 3 0.05 -7.94 4.31
C THR A 3 1.53 -7.65 4.02
N GLU A 4 1.91 -7.43 2.76
CA GLU A 4 3.27 -7.12 2.32
C GLU A 4 4.33 -8.19 2.65
N VAL A 5 3.88 -9.36 3.02
CA VAL A 5 4.73 -10.50 3.41
C VAL A 5 3.95 -11.81 3.23
N TYR A 6 4.62 -12.94 3.04
CA TYR A 6 3.96 -14.25 3.16
C TYR A 6 3.70 -14.55 4.64
N SER A 7 2.57 -14.05 5.13
CA SER A 7 2.20 -14.03 6.55
C SER A 7 2.00 -15.45 7.09
N ASN A 8 1.19 -16.25 6.40
CA ASN A 8 0.79 -17.58 6.84
C ASN A 8 1.95 -18.57 6.94
N THR A 9 2.90 -18.50 6.02
CA THR A 9 4.06 -19.43 5.97
C THR A 9 5.23 -18.96 6.82
N GLY A 10 5.10 -17.87 7.56
CA GLY A 10 6.06 -17.42 8.57
C GLY A 10 6.98 -16.27 8.17
N GLY A 11 6.52 -15.36 7.33
CA GLY A 11 7.18 -14.06 7.15
C GLY A 11 8.24 -13.98 6.08
N GLN A 12 8.09 -14.73 4.98
CA GLN A 12 9.00 -14.63 3.85
C GLN A 12 8.72 -13.36 3.02
N ALA A 13 9.78 -12.80 2.45
CA ALA A 13 9.67 -11.71 1.50
C ALA A 13 8.90 -12.12 0.25
N SER A 14 7.95 -11.29 -0.16
CA SER A 14 7.17 -11.45 -1.39
C SER A 14 7.48 -10.33 -2.39
N LYS A 15 6.87 -10.39 -3.56
CA LYS A 15 6.90 -9.24 -4.51
C LYS A 15 6.12 -8.04 -3.98
N SER A 16 5.24 -8.24 -2.99
CA SER A 16 4.51 -7.17 -2.31
C SER A 16 5.29 -6.50 -1.16
N THR A 17 6.39 -7.12 -0.71
CA THR A 17 7.24 -6.58 0.34
C THR A 17 7.94 -5.30 -0.13
N PRO A 18 7.83 -4.18 0.61
CA PRO A 18 8.48 -2.93 0.23
C PRO A 18 9.99 -2.96 0.36
N VAL A 19 10.67 -2.03 -0.29
CA VAL A 19 12.10 -1.79 -0.13
C VAL A 19 12.43 -1.53 1.34
N GLY A 20 13.57 -2.02 1.81
CA GLY A 20 14.06 -1.81 3.17
C GLY A 20 13.38 -2.66 4.25
N ALA A 21 12.24 -3.30 3.96
CA ALA A 21 11.63 -4.21 4.91
C ALA A 21 12.45 -5.49 5.06
N VAL A 22 12.80 -5.85 6.28
CA VAL A 22 13.44 -7.12 6.64
C VAL A 22 12.37 -8.21 6.69
N ALA A 23 12.64 -9.33 6.06
CA ALA A 23 11.82 -10.54 6.08
C ALA A 23 12.70 -11.77 5.85
N LYS A 24 12.16 -12.98 6.03
CA LYS A 24 12.88 -14.20 5.60
C LYS A 24 13.19 -14.08 4.10
N PHE A 25 14.40 -14.47 3.71
CA PHE A 25 15.00 -14.30 2.37
C PHE A 25 15.30 -12.84 1.97
N ALA A 26 15.15 -11.89 2.90
CA ALA A 26 15.56 -10.50 2.73
C ALA A 26 16.11 -9.93 4.04
N ALA A 27 17.08 -10.61 4.66
CA ALA A 27 17.66 -10.25 5.95
C ALA A 27 18.33 -8.87 5.95
N SER A 28 18.97 -8.48 4.84
CA SER A 28 19.57 -7.14 4.66
C SER A 28 18.60 -6.09 4.07
N GLY A 29 17.29 -6.28 4.26
CA GLY A 29 16.23 -5.45 3.69
C GLY A 29 15.97 -5.73 2.22
N LYS A 30 14.72 -5.72 1.81
CA LYS A 30 14.31 -5.92 0.41
C LYS A 30 14.91 -4.81 -0.47
N LYS A 31 15.48 -5.18 -1.62
CA LYS A 31 16.15 -4.24 -2.54
C LYS A 31 15.27 -3.78 -3.71
N THR A 32 14.27 -4.59 -4.09
CA THR A 32 13.41 -4.34 -5.25
C THR A 32 12.09 -3.67 -4.86
N LYS A 33 11.56 -2.83 -5.75
CA LYS A 33 10.27 -2.14 -5.57
C LYS A 33 9.12 -3.12 -5.32
N LYS A 34 8.15 -2.68 -4.53
CA LYS A 34 6.88 -3.37 -4.32
C LYS A 34 6.13 -3.49 -5.64
N LYS A 35 5.58 -4.69 -5.92
CA LYS A 35 4.72 -4.94 -7.08
C LYS A 35 3.44 -4.11 -6.98
N GLY A 36 3.11 -3.40 -8.05
CA GLY A 36 1.88 -2.61 -8.18
C GLY A 36 0.71 -3.45 -8.70
N LEU A 37 0.24 -4.44 -7.93
CA LEU A 37 -0.78 -5.38 -8.37
C LEU A 37 -2.06 -4.70 -8.86
N GLY A 38 -2.53 -3.66 -8.18
CA GLY A 38 -3.74 -2.93 -8.58
C GLY A 38 -3.61 -2.27 -9.94
N MET A 39 -2.47 -1.63 -10.22
CA MET A 39 -2.23 -0.99 -11.52
C MET A 39 -2.05 -2.02 -12.64
N MET A 40 -1.49 -3.19 -12.34
CA MET A 40 -1.44 -4.30 -13.31
C MET A 40 -2.84 -4.80 -13.65
N ALA A 41 -3.72 -4.96 -12.66
CA ALA A 41 -5.10 -5.36 -12.91
C ALA A 41 -5.90 -4.28 -13.67
N ALA A 42 -5.73 -3.00 -13.31
CA ALA A 42 -6.38 -1.89 -13.99
C ALA A 42 -5.93 -1.76 -15.46
N SER A 43 -4.71 -2.19 -15.82
CA SER A 43 -4.22 -2.16 -17.20
C SER A 43 -4.98 -3.07 -18.17
N TYR A 44 -5.71 -4.07 -17.67
CA TYR A 44 -6.63 -4.87 -18.49
C TYR A 44 -7.82 -4.06 -19.04
N GLY A 45 -8.17 -2.94 -18.39
CA GLY A 45 -9.23 -2.04 -18.83
C GLY A 45 -10.67 -2.47 -18.54
N TYR A 46 -10.90 -3.74 -18.20
CA TYR A 46 -12.21 -4.32 -17.91
C TYR A 46 -12.33 -4.91 -16.49
N VAL A 47 -11.30 -4.76 -15.66
CA VAL A 47 -11.33 -5.18 -14.25
C VAL A 47 -11.64 -3.99 -13.38
N TYR A 48 -12.68 -4.08 -12.55
CA TYR A 48 -12.85 -3.11 -11.47
C TYR A 48 -11.75 -3.33 -10.44
N VAL A 49 -11.06 -2.25 -10.05
CA VAL A 49 -9.97 -2.34 -9.07
C VAL A 49 -10.15 -1.28 -7.99
N ALA A 50 -10.02 -1.67 -6.73
CA ALA A 50 -9.95 -0.74 -5.62
C ALA A 50 -8.79 -1.06 -4.69
N GLN A 51 -8.06 -0.03 -4.32
CA GLN A 51 -7.08 -0.08 -3.24
C GLN A 51 -7.64 0.66 -2.04
N VAL A 52 -7.77 -0.05 -0.92
CA VAL A 52 -8.53 0.41 0.24
C VAL A 52 -7.74 0.27 1.54
N ALA A 53 -8.18 1.02 2.57
CA ALA A 53 -7.60 1.01 3.91
C ALA A 53 -8.71 1.24 4.93
N MET A 54 -9.26 0.18 5.51
CA MET A 54 -10.45 0.20 6.38
C MET A 54 -10.28 1.15 7.56
N GLY A 55 -9.13 1.12 8.25
CA GLY A 55 -8.85 2.00 9.39
C GLY A 55 -8.66 3.48 9.04
N ALA A 56 -8.42 3.80 7.77
CA ALA A 56 -8.23 5.19 7.32
C ALA A 56 -9.53 5.84 6.86
N ASN A 57 -10.33 5.12 6.05
CA ASN A 57 -11.57 5.66 5.49
C ASN A 57 -12.61 4.55 5.26
N MET A 58 -13.48 4.34 6.23
CA MET A 58 -14.52 3.32 6.18
C MET A 58 -15.54 3.60 5.05
N ASN A 59 -15.86 4.87 4.80
CA ASN A 59 -16.82 5.24 3.74
C ASN A 59 -16.27 4.90 2.34
N GLN A 60 -14.97 5.14 2.11
CA GLN A 60 -14.30 4.75 0.87
C GLN A 60 -14.30 3.23 0.70
N PHE A 61 -14.02 2.50 1.78
CA PHE A 61 -14.04 1.04 1.79
C PHE A 61 -15.42 0.48 1.44
N ILE A 62 -16.49 0.97 2.09
CA ILE A 62 -17.88 0.55 1.82
C ILE A 62 -18.28 0.91 0.38
N LYS A 63 -17.90 2.09 -0.09
CA LYS A 63 -18.18 2.53 -1.46
C LYS A 63 -17.51 1.60 -2.48
N ALA A 64 -16.24 1.25 -2.27
CA ALA A 64 -15.52 0.33 -3.14
C ALA A 64 -16.17 -1.07 -3.18
N LEU A 65 -16.65 -1.58 -2.03
CA LEU A 65 -17.38 -2.85 -1.98
C LEU A 65 -18.69 -2.81 -2.78
N LYS A 66 -19.50 -1.76 -2.60
CA LYS A 66 -20.76 -1.58 -3.33
C LYS A 66 -20.55 -1.45 -4.83
N GLU A 67 -19.55 -0.70 -5.25
CA GLU A 67 -19.21 -0.57 -6.68
C GLU A 67 -18.73 -1.90 -7.26
N ALA A 68 -17.89 -2.65 -6.52
CA ALA A 68 -17.40 -3.96 -6.95
C ALA A 68 -18.52 -5.01 -7.05
N GLU A 69 -19.51 -4.96 -6.15
CA GLU A 69 -20.68 -5.85 -6.15
C GLU A 69 -21.62 -5.53 -7.33
N ALA A 70 -21.82 -4.24 -7.64
CA ALA A 70 -22.67 -3.80 -8.73
C ALA A 70 -22.02 -3.98 -10.12
N TYR A 71 -20.69 -4.11 -10.20
CA TYR A 71 -19.97 -4.20 -11.45
C TYR A 71 -20.16 -5.58 -12.11
N HIS A 72 -20.63 -5.59 -13.37
CA HIS A 72 -20.87 -6.82 -14.17
C HIS A 72 -19.59 -7.38 -14.81
N GLY A 73 -18.51 -7.48 -14.05
CA GLY A 73 -17.22 -8.00 -14.51
C GLY A 73 -16.33 -8.44 -13.35
N PRO A 74 -15.09 -8.84 -13.63
CA PRO A 74 -14.15 -9.22 -12.57
C PRO A 74 -13.78 -7.99 -11.72
N SER A 75 -13.79 -8.16 -10.41
CA SER A 75 -13.47 -7.12 -9.44
C SER A 75 -12.32 -7.55 -8.53
N LEU A 76 -11.36 -6.65 -8.29
CA LEU A 76 -10.23 -6.84 -7.41
C LEU A 76 -10.19 -5.74 -6.35
N ILE A 77 -10.35 -6.09 -5.09
CA ILE A 77 -10.17 -5.18 -3.95
C ILE A 77 -8.89 -5.56 -3.21
N ILE A 78 -7.96 -4.60 -3.08
CA ILE A 78 -6.69 -4.75 -2.38
C ILE A 78 -6.75 -3.95 -1.09
N ALA A 79 -6.88 -4.65 0.04
CA ALA A 79 -6.96 -4.04 1.36
C ALA A 79 -5.61 -4.12 2.08
N TYR A 80 -5.05 -2.98 2.49
CA TYR A 80 -3.88 -2.95 3.36
C TYR A 80 -4.22 -3.51 4.73
N ALA A 81 -3.42 -4.44 5.21
CA ALA A 81 -3.55 -4.99 6.55
C ALA A 81 -2.17 -5.22 7.19
N PRO A 82 -1.90 -4.59 8.36
CA PRO A 82 -0.72 -4.93 9.12
C PRO A 82 -0.70 -6.42 9.51
N CYS A 83 0.50 -6.97 9.59
CA CYS A 83 0.73 -8.37 9.96
C CYS A 83 1.56 -8.45 11.23
N ILE A 84 1.43 -9.51 12.00
CA ILE A 84 2.26 -9.77 13.17
C ILE A 84 3.77 -9.78 12.80
N ASN A 85 4.11 -10.20 11.58
CA ASN A 85 5.48 -10.19 11.07
C ASN A 85 6.05 -8.77 10.83
N HIS A 86 5.22 -7.72 10.82
CA HIS A 86 5.72 -6.35 10.78
C HIS A 86 6.41 -5.94 12.08
N GLY A 87 6.04 -6.55 13.21
CA GLY A 87 6.58 -6.20 14.52
C GLY A 87 6.21 -4.78 14.94
N ILE A 88 4.90 -4.48 14.94
CA ILE A 88 4.39 -3.15 15.32
C ILE A 88 4.67 -2.92 16.81
N LYS A 89 5.31 -1.82 17.16
CA LYS A 89 5.49 -1.39 18.54
C LYS A 89 4.12 -1.16 19.18
N GLY A 90 3.89 -1.77 20.35
CA GLY A 90 2.58 -1.75 21.00
C GLY A 90 1.62 -2.87 20.57
N GLY A 91 2.01 -3.70 19.59
CA GLY A 91 1.28 -4.90 19.17
C GLY A 91 0.10 -4.64 18.24
N MET A 92 -0.61 -5.71 17.89
CA MET A 92 -1.67 -5.71 16.87
C MET A 92 -2.97 -5.01 17.31
N LYS A 93 -3.15 -4.67 18.60
CA LYS A 93 -4.30 -3.87 19.07
C LYS A 93 -4.40 -2.51 18.38
N GLY A 94 -3.26 -1.96 17.93
CA GLY A 94 -3.17 -0.70 17.18
C GLY A 94 -3.31 -0.85 15.66
N ALA A 95 -3.70 -2.02 15.12
CA ALA A 95 -3.68 -2.28 13.68
C ALA A 95 -4.51 -1.25 12.86
N GLN A 96 -5.71 -0.88 13.34
CA GLN A 96 -6.54 0.11 12.65
C GLN A 96 -5.90 1.51 12.63
N THR A 97 -5.28 1.91 13.74
CA THR A 97 -4.51 3.16 13.81
C THR A 97 -3.33 3.13 12.83
N ARG A 98 -2.62 2.01 12.76
CA ARG A 98 -1.51 1.83 11.80
C ARG A 98 -1.98 1.93 10.34
N ILE A 99 -3.14 1.40 10.01
CA ILE A 99 -3.73 1.55 8.67
C ILE A 99 -4.01 3.02 8.36
N LYS A 100 -4.55 3.77 9.32
CA LYS A 100 -4.79 5.20 9.20
C LYS A 100 -3.49 5.97 8.98
N GLU A 101 -2.49 5.77 9.84
CA GLU A 101 -1.17 6.40 9.74
C GLU A 101 -0.47 6.11 8.40
N ALA A 102 -0.63 4.89 7.85
CA ALA A 102 -0.07 4.51 6.55
C ALA A 102 -0.64 5.38 5.41
N VAL A 103 -1.92 5.73 5.48
CA VAL A 103 -2.54 6.61 4.48
C VAL A 103 -2.17 8.07 4.72
N GLU A 104 -2.17 8.52 5.98
CA GLU A 104 -1.85 9.90 6.37
C GLU A 104 -0.41 10.29 6.01
N CYS A 105 0.54 9.35 6.06
CA CYS A 105 1.94 9.60 5.68
C CYS A 105 2.26 9.28 4.22
N GLY A 106 1.29 8.84 3.41
CA GLY A 106 1.51 8.50 2.00
C GLY A 106 2.20 7.15 1.74
N TYR A 107 2.36 6.33 2.77
CA TYR A 107 2.87 4.96 2.61
C TYR A 107 1.88 4.09 1.81
N TRP A 108 0.58 4.27 2.03
CA TRP A 108 -0.51 3.64 1.32
C TRP A 108 -1.45 4.69 0.74
N SER A 109 -1.98 4.46 -0.47
CA SER A 109 -2.95 5.34 -1.12
C SER A 109 -4.23 4.57 -1.42
N CYS A 110 -5.38 5.18 -1.14
CA CYS A 110 -6.69 4.65 -1.51
C CYS A 110 -7.10 5.22 -2.87
N TRP A 111 -7.55 4.36 -3.76
CA TRP A 111 -8.03 4.73 -5.09
C TRP A 111 -8.95 3.65 -5.67
N ARG A 112 -9.72 4.00 -6.68
CA ARG A 112 -10.59 3.10 -7.42
C ARG A 112 -10.40 3.26 -8.93
N PHE A 113 -10.52 2.18 -9.66
CA PHE A 113 -10.61 2.16 -11.11
C PHE A 113 -11.91 1.47 -11.49
N ASN A 114 -12.86 2.24 -12.04
CA ASN A 114 -14.15 1.72 -12.48
C ASN A 114 -14.25 1.81 -14.01
N PRO A 115 -14.18 0.67 -14.74
CA PRO A 115 -14.25 0.65 -16.21
C PRO A 115 -15.52 1.26 -16.79
N GLU A 116 -16.65 1.21 -16.07
CA GLU A 116 -17.94 1.75 -16.55
C GLU A 116 -17.91 3.27 -16.74
N LEU A 117 -17.07 3.98 -15.99
CA LEU A 117 -16.93 5.43 -16.14
C LEU A 117 -16.39 5.81 -17.52
N LYS A 118 -15.56 4.95 -18.12
CA LYS A 118 -15.04 5.17 -19.48
C LYS A 118 -16.15 5.20 -20.52
N ALA A 119 -17.14 4.34 -20.39
CA ALA A 119 -18.32 4.35 -21.28
C ALA A 119 -19.18 5.61 -21.13
N GLN A 120 -19.05 6.31 -19.98
CA GLN A 120 -19.71 7.58 -19.70
C GLN A 120 -18.85 8.80 -20.10
N GLY A 121 -17.72 8.60 -20.78
CA GLY A 121 -16.78 9.69 -21.12
C GLY A 121 -16.06 10.29 -19.91
N LYS A 122 -16.01 9.59 -18.77
CA LYS A 122 -15.36 10.03 -17.54
C LYS A 122 -14.05 9.28 -17.31
N ASN A 123 -13.13 9.90 -16.57
CA ASN A 123 -11.91 9.22 -16.15
C ASN A 123 -12.28 8.01 -15.25
N PRO A 124 -11.85 6.78 -15.62
CA PRO A 124 -12.10 5.59 -14.81
C PRO A 124 -11.30 5.56 -13.51
N PHE A 125 -10.20 6.33 -13.40
CA PHE A 125 -9.34 6.36 -12.23
C PHE A 125 -9.72 7.47 -11.26
N ILE A 126 -9.99 7.10 -10.00
CA ILE A 126 -10.40 8.01 -8.93
C ILE A 126 -9.41 7.87 -7.78
N LEU A 127 -8.67 8.93 -7.48
CA LEU A 127 -7.82 9.00 -6.29
C LEU A 127 -8.65 9.42 -5.09
N ASP A 128 -8.80 8.53 -4.11
CA ASP A 128 -9.59 8.77 -2.89
C ASP A 128 -8.72 9.29 -1.73
N SER A 129 -7.41 9.10 -1.79
CA SER A 129 -6.46 9.67 -0.81
C SER A 129 -6.13 11.12 -1.11
N THR A 130 -5.64 11.83 -0.09
CA THR A 130 -5.08 13.18 -0.27
C THR A 130 -3.90 13.17 -1.23
N LYS A 131 -3.77 14.25 -2.02
CA LYS A 131 -2.60 14.49 -2.89
C LYS A 131 -1.36 14.95 -2.09
N GLU A 132 -1.58 15.46 -0.89
CA GLU A 132 -0.56 16.01 0.00
C GLU A 132 -0.62 15.33 1.38
N PRO A 133 -0.01 14.15 1.53
CA PRO A 133 0.11 13.49 2.82
C PRO A 133 0.87 14.36 3.84
N LYS A 134 0.37 14.43 5.06
CA LYS A 134 0.95 15.27 6.13
C LYS A 134 1.62 14.48 7.25
N GLY A 135 1.47 13.16 7.27
CA GLY A 135 2.08 12.29 8.27
C GLY A 135 3.59 12.14 8.10
N ASP A 136 4.27 11.77 9.18
CA ASP A 136 5.71 11.49 9.16
C ASP A 136 5.96 10.06 8.66
N PHE A 137 6.42 9.94 7.41
CA PHE A 137 6.72 8.66 6.78
C PHE A 137 7.83 7.89 7.52
N ARG A 138 8.86 8.60 7.99
CA ARG A 138 9.99 7.98 8.70
C ARG A 138 9.57 7.47 10.07
N ALA A 139 8.81 8.24 10.83
CA ALA A 139 8.23 7.78 12.10
C ALA A 139 7.31 6.57 11.88
N PHE A 140 6.52 6.57 10.81
CA PHE A 140 5.67 5.45 10.44
C PHE A 140 6.50 4.17 10.26
N ILE A 141 7.47 4.12 9.36
CA ILE A 141 8.25 2.89 9.10
C ILE A 141 9.08 2.48 10.31
N MET A 142 9.63 3.42 11.10
CA MET A 142 10.44 3.12 12.29
C MET A 142 9.63 2.56 13.47
N ASN A 143 8.31 2.64 13.43
CA ASN A 143 7.43 1.98 14.38
C ASN A 143 7.29 0.46 14.14
N GLU A 144 7.83 -0.06 13.06
CA GLU A 144 7.80 -1.48 12.70
C GLU A 144 9.19 -2.11 12.80
N VAL A 145 9.28 -3.24 13.52
CA VAL A 145 10.57 -3.96 13.71
C VAL A 145 11.19 -4.36 12.37
N ARG A 146 10.38 -4.68 11.36
CA ARG A 146 10.88 -5.04 10.02
C ARG A 146 11.71 -3.95 9.34
N TYR A 147 11.57 -2.68 9.75
CA TYR A 147 12.43 -1.58 9.32
C TYR A 147 13.47 -1.23 10.39
N ALA A 148 13.05 -1.12 11.65
CA ALA A 148 13.95 -0.72 12.73
C ALA A 148 15.12 -1.69 12.92
N SER A 149 14.93 -2.99 12.68
CA SER A 149 15.99 -4.01 12.75
C SER A 149 17.05 -3.87 11.67
N LEU A 150 16.70 -3.32 10.51
CA LEU A 150 17.65 -3.09 9.42
C LEU A 150 18.79 -2.17 9.87
N LYS A 151 18.47 -1.09 10.58
CA LYS A 151 19.48 -0.15 11.09
C LYS A 151 20.46 -0.79 12.09
N LYS A 152 19.99 -1.82 12.84
CA LYS A 152 20.84 -2.54 13.79
C LYS A 152 21.77 -3.54 13.09
N GLY A 153 21.24 -4.25 12.07
CA GLY A 153 21.99 -5.31 11.40
C GLY A 153 22.83 -4.84 10.21
N PHE A 154 22.40 -3.79 9.53
CA PHE A 154 23.00 -3.27 8.30
C PHE A 154 22.99 -1.73 8.27
N PRO A 155 23.67 -1.07 9.22
CA PRO A 155 23.62 0.39 9.37
C PRO A 155 24.10 1.15 8.13
N GLU A 156 25.07 0.61 7.41
CA GLU A 156 25.69 1.20 6.22
C GLU A 156 24.73 1.31 5.02
N THR A 157 23.72 0.45 4.95
CA THR A 157 22.74 0.44 3.83
C THR A 157 21.35 0.90 4.24
N ALA A 158 21.05 0.92 5.53
CA ALA A 158 19.72 1.17 6.05
C ALA A 158 19.15 2.51 5.60
N GLU A 159 19.93 3.59 5.71
CA GLU A 159 19.44 4.93 5.37
C GLU A 159 19.14 5.07 3.87
N ALA A 160 19.98 4.51 3.02
CA ALA A 160 19.74 4.49 1.57
C ALA A 160 18.45 3.73 1.21
N LEU A 161 18.18 2.61 1.90
CA LEU A 161 16.96 1.83 1.67
C LEU A 161 15.71 2.55 2.21
N TYR A 162 15.80 3.27 3.32
CA TYR A 162 14.69 4.08 3.83
C TYR A 162 14.38 5.25 2.90
N ALA A 163 15.40 5.95 2.42
CA ALA A 163 15.23 7.01 1.43
C ALA A 163 14.58 6.47 0.14
N LYS A 164 15.02 5.31 -0.32
CA LYS A 164 14.43 4.65 -1.49
C LYS A 164 12.97 4.26 -1.28
N THR A 165 12.61 3.72 -0.10
CA THR A 165 11.22 3.37 0.23
C THR A 165 10.31 4.59 0.22
N GLU A 166 10.78 5.70 0.78
CA GLU A 166 10.05 6.97 0.79
C GLU A 166 9.90 7.54 -0.63
N ALA A 167 10.97 7.54 -1.41
CA ALA A 167 10.93 7.96 -2.81
C ALA A 167 9.96 7.10 -3.63
N ASP A 168 10.00 5.77 -3.47
CA ASP A 168 9.09 4.84 -4.15
C ASP A 168 7.61 5.10 -3.78
N ALA A 169 7.33 5.52 -2.55
CA ALA A 169 5.97 5.90 -2.12
C ALA A 169 5.52 7.21 -2.76
N LYS A 170 6.39 8.22 -2.79
CA LYS A 170 6.13 9.52 -3.44
C LYS A 170 5.91 9.35 -4.95
N ASP A 171 6.73 8.55 -5.62
CA ASP A 171 6.59 8.24 -7.05
C ASP A 171 5.25 7.56 -7.36
N ARG A 172 4.82 6.60 -6.51
CA ARG A 172 3.51 5.95 -6.68
C ARG A 172 2.37 6.94 -6.55
N LEU A 173 2.40 7.79 -5.54
CA LEU A 173 1.36 8.80 -5.34
C LEU A 173 1.34 9.81 -6.49
N ALA A 174 2.48 10.28 -6.95
CA ALA A 174 2.57 11.17 -8.12
C ALA A 174 1.97 10.52 -9.38
N GLY A 175 2.23 9.22 -9.60
CA GLY A 175 1.61 8.45 -10.68
C GLY A 175 0.09 8.36 -10.56
N TYR A 176 -0.45 8.19 -9.35
CA TYR A 176 -1.89 8.18 -9.11
C TYR A 176 -2.54 9.56 -9.31
N ILE A 177 -1.87 10.63 -8.87
CA ILE A 177 -2.32 12.01 -9.10
C ILE A 177 -2.42 12.30 -10.59
N LYS A 178 -1.40 11.93 -11.36
CA LYS A 178 -1.38 12.09 -12.83
C LYS A 178 -2.56 11.35 -13.47
N LYS A 179 -2.77 10.08 -13.12
CA LYS A 179 -3.89 9.28 -13.66
C LYS A 179 -5.26 9.84 -13.31
N ALA A 180 -5.41 10.43 -12.13
CA ALA A 180 -6.68 11.04 -11.72
C ALA A 180 -6.95 12.39 -12.42
N ALA A 181 -5.97 12.95 -13.11
CA ALA A 181 -6.08 14.20 -13.87
C ALA A 181 -6.28 13.99 -15.40
N GLU A 182 -6.11 12.75 -15.89
CA GLU A 182 -6.39 12.36 -17.28
C GLU A 182 -7.90 12.32 -17.55
#